data_c5ee4176f1c3e6dc154aeadccf5ab7fb
#
_entry.id   c5ee4176f1c3e6dc154aeadccf5ab7fb
#
_cell.length_a   1.000
_cell.length_b   1.000
_cell.length_c   1.000
_cell.angle_alpha   90.00
_cell.angle_beta   90.00
_cell.angle_gamma   90.00
#
_symmetry.space_group_name_H-M   'P 1'
#
loop_
_entity.id
_entity.type
_entity.pdbx_description
1 polymer ?
#
loop_
_entity_poly.entity_id
_entity_poly.type
_entity_poly.pdbx_seq_one_letter_code
_entity_poly.pdbx_strand_id
1 'polypeptide(L)'
;MNDVLKKRYAASLMNTFGPPKLALVRGEGPVVWDVDGNRYLDFLGGIAVNSLGHGHPALVSAVTQQLSTLGHVSNFFTSEPQVSLAERLLDLLDSSGKVFFANSGTEANEAALKLTRRTGRTHVVAMENGFHGRTMGALALTSKAAYREPFEPLPGGVQFVPYGDADALKAAVTDETAAVVVEPMQGEAGVVEPPEGYLEAVRRVTSEHGTLMWVDEVQTGVGRTGAWFAHTAQLPEGVLPDVVTVAKGLGGGIPIGACIALGDAGDLLQPGHHGTTFGGNPVATAAALAVIETIEKDGLLGNATRVGEQLRTGLAHDRVTEIRGSGLLAGIDLDAEIAPQVVQAAQDAGFILNATGPRTIRLAPPLVLTAAQAGELVDAWPTILEKAGVSES
;
A
#
# COMPACT_ATOMS: atom_id res chain seq x y z
N MET A 1 -25.57 19.48 5.71
CA MET A 1 -25.39 18.86 4.36
C MET A 1 -24.83 17.44 4.44
N ASN A 2 -23.96 17.16 5.38
CA ASN A 2 -23.37 15.83 5.64
C ASN A 2 -24.45 14.73 5.79
N ASP A 3 -25.48 14.92 6.60
CA ASP A 3 -26.49 13.89 6.85
C ASP A 3 -27.35 13.54 5.64
N VAL A 4 -27.61 14.52 4.76
CA VAL A 4 -28.36 14.28 3.51
C VAL A 4 -27.52 13.38 2.57
N LEU A 5 -26.23 13.67 2.44
CA LEU A 5 -25.34 12.87 1.59
C LEU A 5 -25.12 11.47 2.16
N LYS A 6 -24.97 11.32 3.49
CA LYS A 6 -24.89 10.02 4.17
C LYS A 6 -26.15 9.17 3.96
N LYS A 7 -27.35 9.77 4.03
CA LYS A 7 -28.60 9.06 3.73
C LYS A 7 -28.67 8.59 2.27
N ARG A 8 -28.25 9.44 1.33
CA ARG A 8 -28.18 9.06 -0.10
C ARG A 8 -27.17 7.95 -0.34
N TYR A 9 -25.99 8.00 0.31
CA TYR A 9 -24.98 6.95 0.28
C TYR A 9 -25.58 5.60 0.72
N ALA A 10 -26.20 5.57 1.89
CA ALA A 10 -26.79 4.36 2.45
C ALA A 10 -27.92 3.78 1.57
N ALA A 11 -28.63 4.62 0.83
CA ALA A 11 -29.70 4.21 -0.06
C ALA A 11 -29.22 3.69 -1.44
N SER A 12 -27.98 4.03 -1.86
CA SER A 12 -27.54 3.82 -3.24
C SER A 12 -26.29 2.95 -3.38
N LEU A 13 -25.52 2.75 -2.33
CA LEU A 13 -24.25 2.01 -2.35
C LEU A 13 -24.34 0.75 -1.48
N MET A 14 -23.67 -0.31 -1.89
CA MET A 14 -23.56 -1.53 -1.09
C MET A 14 -22.83 -1.21 0.22
N ASN A 15 -23.38 -1.66 1.35
CA ASN A 15 -22.84 -1.39 2.70
C ASN A 15 -21.61 -2.26 3.03
N THR A 16 -20.58 -2.20 2.20
CA THR A 16 -19.33 -2.97 2.39
C THR A 16 -18.32 -2.27 3.31
N PHE A 17 -18.45 -0.93 3.47
CA PHE A 17 -17.54 -0.12 4.28
C PHE A 17 -18.18 0.48 5.52
N GLY A 18 -19.48 0.22 5.75
CA GLY A 18 -20.26 0.91 6.78
C GLY A 18 -20.60 2.36 6.42
N PRO A 19 -21.26 3.11 7.31
CA PRO A 19 -21.65 4.49 7.06
C PRO A 19 -20.41 5.40 7.03
N PRO A 20 -20.29 6.30 6.01
CA PRO A 20 -19.17 7.23 5.94
C PRO A 20 -19.19 8.23 7.08
N LYS A 21 -18.02 8.52 7.67
CA LYS A 21 -17.90 9.49 8.78
C LYS A 21 -18.02 10.94 8.29
N LEU A 22 -17.37 11.27 7.18
CA LEU A 22 -17.31 12.59 6.57
C LEU A 22 -17.76 12.56 5.11
N ALA A 23 -18.28 13.67 4.61
CA ALA A 23 -18.54 13.91 3.21
C ALA A 23 -17.54 14.97 2.71
N LEU A 24 -16.43 14.52 2.15
CA LEU A 24 -15.37 15.39 1.64
C LEU A 24 -15.72 15.93 0.25
N VAL A 25 -15.40 17.19 -0.02
CA VAL A 25 -15.76 17.89 -1.28
C VAL A 25 -14.58 18.55 -1.98
N ARG A 26 -13.48 18.79 -1.27
CA ARG A 26 -12.26 19.42 -1.82
C ARG A 26 -11.02 18.89 -1.13
N GLY A 27 -9.91 18.86 -1.86
CA GLY A 27 -8.58 18.58 -1.34
C GLY A 27 -7.52 19.46 -2.00
N GLU A 28 -6.44 19.78 -1.25
CA GLU A 28 -5.29 20.52 -1.72
C GLU A 28 -4.05 20.08 -0.92
N GLY A 29 -3.06 19.49 -1.58
CA GLY A 29 -1.95 18.84 -0.88
C GLY A 29 -2.45 17.84 0.17
N PRO A 30 -1.96 17.87 1.41
CA PRO A 30 -2.41 17.00 2.49
C PRO A 30 -3.67 17.49 3.22
N VAL A 31 -4.35 18.52 2.72
CA VAL A 31 -5.54 19.11 3.35
C VAL A 31 -6.79 18.72 2.60
N VAL A 32 -7.85 18.37 3.31
CA VAL A 32 -9.19 18.13 2.77
C VAL A 32 -10.25 18.95 3.50
N TRP A 33 -11.38 19.19 2.85
CA TRP A 33 -12.53 19.90 3.42
C TRP A 33 -13.80 19.10 3.23
N ASP A 34 -14.62 19.12 4.25
CA ASP A 34 -15.95 18.52 4.17
C ASP A 34 -17.00 19.48 3.56
N VAL A 35 -18.22 18.98 3.36
CA VAL A 35 -19.35 19.75 2.81
C VAL A 35 -19.83 20.89 3.69
N ASP A 36 -19.43 20.93 4.95
CA ASP A 36 -19.79 21.99 5.92
C ASP A 36 -18.65 23.01 6.07
N GLY A 37 -17.55 22.82 5.32
CA GLY A 37 -16.41 23.74 5.24
C GLY A 37 -15.31 23.49 6.27
N ASN A 38 -15.42 22.43 7.07
CA ASN A 38 -14.38 22.10 8.04
C ASN A 38 -13.12 21.58 7.33
N ARG A 39 -11.95 22.05 7.81
CA ARG A 39 -10.63 21.69 7.30
C ARG A 39 -10.06 20.52 8.11
N TYR A 40 -9.44 19.59 7.40
CA TYR A 40 -8.72 18.45 8.00
C TYR A 40 -7.35 18.26 7.36
N LEU A 41 -6.33 17.97 8.17
CA LEU A 41 -5.08 17.39 7.68
C LEU A 41 -5.25 15.87 7.55
N ASP A 42 -4.94 15.36 6.35
CA ASP A 42 -5.13 13.96 5.99
C ASP A 42 -3.87 13.13 6.27
N PHE A 43 -3.86 12.44 7.43
CA PHE A 43 -2.81 11.47 7.79
C PHE A 43 -3.15 10.04 7.36
N LEU A 44 -4.24 9.82 6.60
CA LEU A 44 -4.59 8.53 5.99
C LEU A 44 -4.14 8.46 4.53
N GLY A 45 -4.16 9.58 3.80
CA GLY A 45 -3.74 9.67 2.41
C GLY A 45 -4.49 8.73 1.46
N GLY A 46 -5.80 8.50 1.70
CA GLY A 46 -6.57 7.51 0.94
C GLY A 46 -6.10 6.06 1.14
N ILE A 47 -5.56 5.73 2.30
CA ILE A 47 -4.86 4.48 2.66
C ILE A 47 -3.54 4.36 1.87
N ALA A 48 -2.63 5.31 2.12
CA ALA A 48 -1.30 5.41 1.51
C ALA A 48 -1.32 5.56 -0.04
N VAL A 49 -2.39 6.11 -0.60
CA VAL A 49 -2.58 6.26 -2.07
C VAL A 49 -2.15 7.63 -2.57
N ASN A 50 -2.52 8.70 -1.88
CA ASN A 50 -2.33 10.08 -2.34
C ASN A 50 -0.89 10.56 -2.07
N SER A 51 0.10 9.97 -2.76
CA SER A 51 1.53 10.27 -2.54
C SER A 51 1.83 11.77 -2.68
N LEU A 52 1.24 12.44 -3.65
CA LEU A 52 1.41 13.88 -3.89
C LEU A 52 0.31 14.74 -3.24
N GLY A 53 -0.56 14.14 -2.42
CA GLY A 53 -1.74 14.82 -1.91
C GLY A 53 -2.79 15.07 -2.99
N HIS A 54 -3.71 15.98 -2.71
CA HIS A 54 -4.83 16.31 -3.58
C HIS A 54 -4.47 17.48 -4.53
N GLY A 55 -4.92 17.38 -5.78
CA GLY A 55 -4.82 18.48 -6.75
C GLY A 55 -3.39 18.89 -7.13
N HIS A 56 -2.40 18.00 -7.00
CA HIS A 56 -1.01 18.33 -7.32
C HIS A 56 -0.87 18.75 -8.78
N PRO A 57 -0.26 19.93 -9.07
CA PRO A 57 -0.22 20.49 -10.42
C PRO A 57 0.41 19.57 -11.47
N ALA A 58 1.51 18.87 -11.13
CA ALA A 58 2.17 17.95 -12.04
C ALA A 58 1.27 16.79 -12.44
N LEU A 59 0.57 16.16 -11.46
CA LEU A 59 -0.35 15.07 -11.70
C LEU A 59 -1.55 15.53 -12.56
N VAL A 60 -2.18 16.64 -12.17
CA VAL A 60 -3.32 17.22 -12.91
C VAL A 60 -2.94 17.56 -14.35
N SER A 61 -1.76 18.15 -14.56
CA SER A 61 -1.25 18.50 -15.89
C SER A 61 -1.02 17.25 -16.75
N ALA A 62 -0.32 16.24 -16.23
CA ALA A 62 -0.02 15.00 -16.95
C ALA A 62 -1.30 14.26 -17.36
N VAL A 63 -2.25 14.10 -16.43
CA VAL A 63 -3.53 13.44 -16.69
C VAL A 63 -4.35 14.22 -17.74
N THR A 64 -4.43 15.55 -17.61
CA THR A 64 -5.19 16.40 -18.55
C THR A 64 -4.60 16.35 -19.95
N GLN A 65 -3.27 16.47 -20.06
CA GLN A 65 -2.57 16.40 -21.34
C GLN A 65 -2.76 15.04 -22.00
N GLN A 66 -2.54 13.94 -21.24
CA GLN A 66 -2.64 12.60 -21.78
C GLN A 66 -4.08 12.26 -22.18
N LEU A 67 -5.07 12.62 -21.37
CA LEU A 67 -6.49 12.40 -21.69
C LEU A 67 -6.91 13.16 -22.93
N SER A 68 -6.37 14.37 -23.17
CA SER A 68 -6.63 15.18 -24.35
C SER A 68 -5.94 14.63 -25.61
N THR A 69 -4.89 13.82 -25.46
CA THR A 69 -4.12 13.27 -26.58
C THR A 69 -4.59 11.85 -26.92
N LEU A 70 -4.58 10.95 -25.94
CA LEU A 70 -4.92 9.54 -26.10
C LEU A 70 -5.33 8.96 -24.74
N GLY A 71 -6.64 8.80 -24.50
CA GLY A 71 -7.16 8.40 -23.19
C GLY A 71 -7.02 6.91 -22.91
N HIS A 72 -7.51 6.07 -23.83
CA HIS A 72 -7.48 4.62 -23.69
C HIS A 72 -7.27 3.95 -25.05
N VAL A 73 -6.42 2.93 -25.04
CA VAL A 73 -6.29 1.94 -26.11
C VAL A 73 -6.23 0.55 -25.47
N SER A 74 -6.59 -0.50 -26.20
CA SER A 74 -6.41 -1.86 -25.67
C SER A 74 -4.93 -2.24 -25.71
N ASN A 75 -4.56 -3.27 -24.92
CA ASN A 75 -3.21 -3.86 -24.95
C ASN A 75 -2.88 -4.60 -26.26
N PHE A 76 -3.71 -4.46 -27.30
CA PHE A 76 -3.36 -4.80 -28.69
C PHE A 76 -2.48 -3.76 -29.36
N PHE A 77 -2.38 -2.58 -28.74
CA PHE A 77 -1.56 -1.45 -29.22
C PHE A 77 -0.62 -1.00 -28.10
N THR A 78 0.47 -0.39 -28.46
CA THR A 78 1.40 0.21 -27.50
C THR A 78 1.18 1.73 -27.39
N SER A 79 1.61 2.32 -26.29
CA SER A 79 1.68 3.76 -26.08
C SER A 79 2.97 4.12 -25.38
N GLU A 80 3.52 5.28 -25.67
CA GLU A 80 4.76 5.77 -25.07
C GLU A 80 4.73 5.78 -23.53
N PRO A 81 3.70 6.32 -22.83
CA PRO A 81 3.69 6.35 -21.38
C PRO A 81 3.71 4.93 -20.75
N GLN A 82 3.11 3.95 -21.43
CA GLN A 82 3.10 2.58 -20.92
C GLN A 82 4.50 1.94 -20.94
N VAL A 83 5.21 2.12 -22.05
CA VAL A 83 6.58 1.58 -22.20
C VAL A 83 7.53 2.30 -21.26
N SER A 84 7.50 3.63 -21.25
CA SER A 84 8.35 4.46 -20.39
C SER A 84 8.15 4.15 -18.90
N LEU A 85 6.90 3.91 -18.46
CA LEU A 85 6.65 3.52 -17.06
C LEU A 85 7.21 2.13 -16.75
N ALA A 86 7.09 1.16 -17.67
CA ALA A 86 7.64 -0.18 -17.47
C ALA A 86 9.16 -0.12 -17.33
N GLU A 87 9.83 0.57 -18.25
CA GLU A 87 11.28 0.80 -18.21
C GLU A 87 11.68 1.50 -16.92
N ARG A 88 10.95 2.55 -16.53
CA ARG A 88 11.24 3.31 -15.31
C ARG A 88 11.13 2.47 -14.03
N LEU A 89 10.12 1.60 -13.92
CA LEU A 89 9.97 0.71 -12.78
C LEU A 89 11.11 -0.32 -12.69
N LEU A 90 11.59 -0.82 -13.82
CA LEU A 90 12.73 -1.72 -13.88
C LEU A 90 14.05 -0.99 -13.52
N ASP A 91 14.23 0.24 -14.00
CA ASP A 91 15.38 1.09 -13.65
C ASP A 91 15.43 1.37 -12.14
N LEU A 92 14.27 1.66 -11.51
CA LEU A 92 14.18 1.90 -10.06
C LEU A 92 14.53 0.65 -9.22
N LEU A 93 14.41 -0.55 -9.81
CA LEU A 93 14.81 -1.82 -9.20
C LEU A 93 16.24 -2.25 -9.60
N ASP A 94 16.92 -1.44 -10.43
CA ASP A 94 18.23 -1.77 -11.00
C ASP A 94 18.28 -3.20 -11.58
N SER A 95 17.25 -3.56 -12.36
CA SER A 95 17.09 -4.93 -12.84
C SER A 95 16.44 -5.01 -14.22
N SER A 96 16.71 -6.12 -14.89
CA SER A 96 15.95 -6.53 -16.07
C SER A 96 14.71 -7.33 -15.68
N GLY A 97 13.68 -7.32 -16.52
CA GLY A 97 12.46 -8.05 -16.27
C GLY A 97 11.31 -7.61 -17.16
N LYS A 98 10.09 -7.90 -16.76
CA LYS A 98 8.88 -7.50 -17.48
C LYS A 98 7.79 -7.03 -16.51
N VAL A 99 6.99 -6.07 -16.95
CA VAL A 99 5.92 -5.48 -16.16
C VAL A 99 4.57 -5.81 -16.78
N PHE A 100 3.65 -6.32 -15.96
CA PHE A 100 2.23 -6.41 -16.29
C PHE A 100 1.49 -5.34 -15.51
N PHE A 101 0.84 -4.41 -16.22
CA PHE A 101 0.01 -3.37 -15.59
C PHE A 101 -1.40 -3.85 -15.31
N ALA A 102 -1.93 -3.43 -14.17
CA ALA A 102 -3.29 -3.65 -13.69
C ALA A 102 -3.91 -2.32 -13.22
N ASN A 103 -5.07 -2.37 -12.55
CA ASN A 103 -5.76 -1.16 -12.08
C ASN A 103 -5.76 -1.02 -10.56
N SER A 104 -5.23 -1.99 -9.85
CA SER A 104 -5.23 -2.05 -8.38
C SER A 104 -4.17 -3.01 -7.86
N GLY A 105 -3.87 -2.94 -6.56
CA GLY A 105 -2.97 -3.89 -5.90
C GLY A 105 -3.51 -5.33 -5.92
N THR A 106 -4.82 -5.49 -5.72
CA THR A 106 -5.42 -6.83 -5.79
C THR A 106 -5.30 -7.46 -7.18
N GLU A 107 -5.45 -6.69 -8.27
CA GLU A 107 -5.25 -7.18 -9.64
C GLU A 107 -3.77 -7.46 -9.94
N ALA A 108 -2.84 -6.66 -9.42
CA ALA A 108 -1.42 -6.93 -9.51
C ALA A 108 -1.06 -8.25 -8.82
N ASN A 109 -1.65 -8.52 -7.65
CA ASN A 109 -1.48 -9.75 -6.90
C ASN A 109 -2.16 -10.96 -7.58
N GLU A 110 -3.30 -10.78 -8.27
CA GLU A 110 -3.89 -11.82 -9.13
C GLU A 110 -2.96 -12.20 -10.29
N ALA A 111 -2.31 -11.21 -10.91
CA ALA A 111 -1.34 -11.47 -11.97
C ALA A 111 -0.12 -12.24 -11.42
N ALA A 112 0.42 -11.83 -10.27
CA ALA A 112 1.50 -12.51 -9.59
C ALA A 112 1.12 -13.96 -9.20
N LEU A 113 -0.07 -14.18 -8.63
CA LEU A 113 -0.54 -15.52 -8.30
C LEU A 113 -0.66 -16.41 -9.54
N LYS A 114 -1.16 -15.88 -10.66
CA LYS A 114 -1.20 -16.63 -11.93
C LYS A 114 0.19 -16.90 -12.48
N LEU A 115 1.12 -15.96 -12.32
CA LEU A 115 2.52 -16.13 -12.70
C LEU A 115 3.15 -17.30 -11.93
N THR A 116 2.91 -17.40 -10.62
CA THR A 116 3.47 -18.49 -9.81
C THR A 116 3.02 -19.87 -10.29
N ARG A 117 1.78 -20.00 -10.80
CA ARG A 117 1.24 -21.26 -11.38
C ARG A 117 1.99 -21.70 -12.63
N ARG A 118 2.74 -20.80 -13.30
CA ARG A 118 3.52 -21.14 -14.48
C ARG A 118 4.84 -21.84 -14.15
N THR A 119 5.22 -21.92 -12.88
CA THR A 119 6.32 -22.77 -12.42
C THR A 119 5.96 -24.28 -12.49
N GLY A 120 4.71 -24.62 -12.71
CA GLY A 120 4.19 -25.99 -12.64
C GLY A 120 3.81 -26.42 -11.23
N ARG A 121 4.06 -25.58 -10.22
CA ARG A 121 3.77 -25.81 -8.80
C ARG A 121 2.51 -25.05 -8.38
N THR A 122 1.85 -25.48 -7.30
CA THR A 122 0.61 -24.85 -6.82
C THR A 122 0.62 -24.40 -5.39
N HIS A 123 1.58 -24.87 -4.59
CA HIS A 123 1.71 -24.48 -3.21
C HIS A 123 2.30 -23.06 -3.09
N VAL A 124 1.69 -22.22 -2.25
CA VAL A 124 2.15 -20.86 -1.96
C VAL A 124 2.21 -20.68 -0.44
N VAL A 125 3.29 -20.15 0.06
CA VAL A 125 3.40 -19.76 1.46
C VAL A 125 3.12 -18.26 1.58
N ALA A 126 2.20 -17.88 2.47
CA ALA A 126 1.84 -16.50 2.78
C ALA A 126 1.98 -16.24 4.29
N MET A 127 2.02 -14.98 4.69
CA MET A 127 2.23 -14.61 6.08
C MET A 127 0.90 -14.42 6.82
N GLU A 128 0.85 -14.86 8.08
CA GLU A 128 -0.22 -14.49 8.99
C GLU A 128 -0.32 -12.97 9.10
N ASN A 129 -1.54 -12.45 9.22
CA ASN A 129 -1.87 -11.01 9.23
C ASN A 129 -1.51 -10.23 7.95
N GLY A 130 -0.98 -10.88 6.90
CA GLY A 130 -0.78 -10.29 5.59
C GLY A 130 -2.09 -9.90 4.91
N PHE A 131 -2.04 -8.84 4.10
CA PHE A 131 -3.19 -8.37 3.31
C PHE A 131 -2.79 -8.14 1.86
N HIS A 132 -3.34 -8.94 0.95
CA HIS A 132 -2.98 -8.91 -0.47
C HIS A 132 -4.13 -8.51 -1.39
N GLY A 133 -5.35 -8.35 -0.86
CA GLY A 133 -6.51 -7.87 -1.62
C GLY A 133 -7.82 -8.59 -1.31
N ARG A 134 -8.86 -8.23 -2.07
CA ARG A 134 -10.24 -8.70 -1.87
C ARG A 134 -10.80 -9.51 -3.05
N THR A 135 -10.09 -9.64 -4.16
CA THR A 135 -10.44 -10.58 -5.24
C THR A 135 -10.14 -12.00 -4.79
N MET A 136 -10.74 -13.01 -5.41
CA MET A 136 -10.73 -14.38 -4.89
C MET A 136 -9.32 -14.97 -4.73
N GLY A 137 -8.40 -14.73 -5.67
CA GLY A 137 -7.00 -15.20 -5.56
C GLY A 137 -6.20 -14.41 -4.52
N ALA A 138 -6.29 -13.09 -4.53
CA ALA A 138 -5.63 -12.25 -3.53
C ALA A 138 -6.19 -12.47 -2.11
N LEU A 139 -7.51 -12.76 -2.01
CA LEU A 139 -8.15 -13.10 -0.74
C LEU A 139 -7.66 -14.46 -0.20
N ALA A 140 -7.38 -15.42 -1.09
CA ALA A 140 -6.79 -16.70 -0.68
C ALA A 140 -5.42 -16.53 0.01
N LEU A 141 -4.67 -15.48 -0.35
CA LEU A 141 -3.37 -15.13 0.25
C LEU A 141 -3.49 -14.31 1.54
N THR A 142 -4.69 -13.81 1.86
CA THR A 142 -4.96 -12.98 3.04
C THR A 142 -5.40 -13.86 4.20
N SER A 143 -4.64 -13.89 5.32
CA SER A 143 -4.85 -14.87 6.40
C SER A 143 -6.10 -14.64 7.23
N LYS A 144 -6.62 -13.41 7.31
CA LYS A 144 -7.73 -13.03 8.21
C LYS A 144 -9.01 -13.82 7.92
N ALA A 145 -9.35 -14.76 8.80
CA ALA A 145 -10.49 -15.68 8.67
C ALA A 145 -11.81 -14.96 8.38
N ALA A 146 -12.11 -13.88 9.10
CA ALA A 146 -13.33 -13.09 8.90
C ALA A 146 -13.48 -12.50 7.48
N TYR A 147 -12.39 -12.38 6.71
CA TYR A 147 -12.45 -11.93 5.32
C TYR A 147 -12.62 -13.08 4.35
N ARG A 148 -12.06 -14.27 4.67
CA ARG A 148 -12.02 -15.43 3.80
C ARG A 148 -13.23 -16.34 3.91
N GLU A 149 -13.61 -16.72 5.13
CA GLU A 149 -14.62 -17.74 5.42
C GLU A 149 -15.96 -17.51 4.69
N PRO A 150 -16.48 -16.26 4.56
CA PRO A 150 -17.72 -16.03 3.82
C PRO A 150 -17.65 -16.36 2.33
N PHE A 151 -16.44 -16.56 1.77
CA PHE A 151 -16.21 -16.73 0.33
C PHE A 151 -15.52 -18.05 -0.01
N GLU A 152 -15.38 -18.96 0.96
CA GLU A 152 -14.84 -20.30 0.70
C GLU A 152 -15.79 -21.12 -0.22
N PRO A 153 -15.28 -21.97 -1.14
CA PRO A 153 -13.88 -22.26 -1.34
C PRO A 153 -13.13 -21.20 -2.17
N LEU A 154 -11.95 -20.81 -1.69
CA LEU A 154 -11.01 -19.94 -2.41
C LEU A 154 -10.00 -20.77 -3.22
N PRO A 155 -9.23 -20.18 -4.13
CA PRO A 155 -8.11 -20.85 -4.77
C PRO A 155 -7.18 -21.52 -3.74
N GLY A 156 -7.08 -22.85 -3.81
CA GLY A 156 -6.34 -23.64 -2.82
C GLY A 156 -4.82 -23.62 -3.01
N GLY A 157 -4.13 -24.32 -2.09
CA GLY A 157 -2.67 -24.47 -2.08
C GLY A 157 -1.94 -23.35 -1.33
N VAL A 158 -2.63 -22.59 -0.48
CA VAL A 158 -2.02 -21.55 0.35
C VAL A 158 -1.83 -22.08 1.78
N GLN A 159 -0.59 -21.98 2.29
CA GLN A 159 -0.24 -22.23 3.68
C GLN A 159 0.19 -20.92 4.33
N PHE A 160 -0.33 -20.66 5.54
CA PHE A 160 0.07 -19.50 6.32
C PHE A 160 1.13 -19.88 7.34
N VAL A 161 2.12 -19.00 7.53
CA VAL A 161 3.14 -19.09 8.56
C VAL A 161 3.20 -17.78 9.36
N PRO A 162 3.63 -17.81 10.63
CA PRO A 162 3.81 -16.58 11.41
C PRO A 162 4.79 -15.63 10.71
N TYR A 163 4.41 -14.35 10.62
CA TYR A 163 5.25 -13.32 10.05
C TYR A 163 6.49 -13.09 10.94
N GLY A 164 7.68 -13.13 10.34
CA GLY A 164 8.94 -12.98 11.05
C GLY A 164 9.54 -14.27 11.61
N ASP A 165 8.84 -15.40 11.51
CA ASP A 165 9.34 -16.72 11.95
C ASP A 165 10.05 -17.44 10.79
N ALA A 166 11.38 -17.34 10.77
CA ALA A 166 12.21 -17.95 9.73
C ALA A 166 12.24 -19.48 9.81
N ASP A 167 12.07 -20.08 11.00
CA ASP A 167 12.05 -21.54 11.18
C ASP A 167 10.72 -22.12 10.68
N ALA A 168 9.59 -21.48 11.00
CA ALA A 168 8.28 -21.84 10.45
C ALA A 168 8.25 -21.71 8.92
N LEU A 169 8.84 -20.64 8.37
CA LEU A 169 8.99 -20.45 6.93
C LEU A 169 9.79 -21.60 6.30
N LYS A 170 10.96 -21.93 6.86
CA LYS A 170 11.82 -22.99 6.37
C LYS A 170 11.13 -24.37 6.40
N ALA A 171 10.32 -24.61 7.42
CA ALA A 171 9.56 -25.85 7.52
C ALA A 171 8.40 -25.97 6.51
N ALA A 172 7.84 -24.83 6.08
CA ALA A 172 6.71 -24.76 5.15
C ALA A 172 7.14 -24.80 3.67
N VAL A 173 8.31 -24.27 3.34
CA VAL A 173 8.80 -24.23 1.95
C VAL A 173 9.41 -25.57 1.55
N THR A 174 8.95 -26.11 0.44
CA THR A 174 9.40 -27.37 -0.15
C THR A 174 9.62 -27.23 -1.65
N ASP A 175 10.14 -28.27 -2.30
CA ASP A 175 10.30 -28.30 -3.77
C ASP A 175 8.97 -28.19 -4.54
N GLU A 176 7.82 -28.39 -3.87
CA GLU A 176 6.49 -28.18 -4.43
C GLU A 176 5.97 -26.72 -4.25
N THR A 177 6.73 -25.88 -3.55
CA THR A 177 6.34 -24.49 -3.31
C THR A 177 6.63 -23.63 -4.53
N ALA A 178 5.59 -23.02 -5.09
CA ALA A 178 5.68 -22.11 -6.23
C ALA A 178 6.23 -20.75 -5.84
N ALA A 179 5.77 -20.21 -4.71
CA ALA A 179 6.17 -18.89 -4.23
C ALA A 179 6.01 -18.74 -2.72
N VAL A 180 6.78 -17.82 -2.16
CA VAL A 180 6.54 -17.19 -0.86
C VAL A 180 6.15 -15.76 -1.12
N VAL A 181 4.97 -15.33 -0.63
CA VAL A 181 4.52 -13.93 -0.70
C VAL A 181 4.69 -13.27 0.66
N VAL A 182 5.31 -12.09 0.67
CA VAL A 182 5.62 -11.34 1.89
C VAL A 182 5.50 -9.83 1.65
N GLU A 183 4.93 -9.10 2.62
CA GLU A 183 5.05 -7.65 2.69
C GLU A 183 6.34 -7.31 3.43
N PRO A 184 7.15 -6.32 2.99
CA PRO A 184 8.32 -5.87 3.75
C PRO A 184 7.95 -5.28 5.12
N MET A 185 6.71 -4.78 5.22
CA MET A 185 6.07 -4.26 6.42
C MET A 185 4.56 -4.45 6.25
N GLN A 186 3.93 -5.16 7.19
CA GLN A 186 2.49 -5.45 7.12
C GLN A 186 1.66 -4.21 7.51
N GLY A 187 1.18 -3.50 6.51
CA GLY A 187 0.46 -2.24 6.70
C GLY A 187 -0.89 -2.41 7.40
N GLU A 188 -1.68 -3.41 7.02
CA GLU A 188 -3.03 -3.64 7.57
C GLU A 188 -3.01 -4.30 8.95
N ALA A 189 -1.91 -4.96 9.32
CA ALA A 189 -1.67 -5.51 10.65
C ALA A 189 -1.32 -4.46 11.72
N GLY A 190 -1.15 -3.18 11.31
CA GLY A 190 -0.75 -2.10 12.21
C GLY A 190 0.70 -1.64 12.00
N VAL A 191 1.17 -1.71 10.76
CA VAL A 191 2.54 -1.31 10.38
C VAL A 191 3.57 -2.17 11.12
N VAL A 192 3.44 -3.48 10.99
CA VAL A 192 4.32 -4.45 11.66
C VAL A 192 5.56 -4.69 10.79
N GLU A 193 6.73 -4.42 11.36
CA GLU A 193 8.03 -4.72 10.74
C GLU A 193 8.48 -6.14 11.09
N PRO A 194 9.13 -6.88 10.17
CA PRO A 194 9.68 -8.18 10.51
C PRO A 194 10.97 -8.00 11.33
N PRO A 195 11.42 -9.02 12.07
CA PRO A 195 12.76 -9.03 12.66
C PRO A 195 13.85 -8.81 11.60
N GLU A 196 14.95 -8.19 12.01
CA GLU A 196 16.14 -8.02 11.17
C GLU A 196 16.59 -9.35 10.55
N GLY A 197 16.95 -9.32 9.26
CA GLY A 197 17.39 -10.50 8.51
C GLY A 197 16.26 -11.45 8.05
N TYR A 198 14.99 -11.12 8.33
CA TYR A 198 13.88 -12.00 7.94
C TYR A 198 13.72 -12.11 6.42
N LEU A 199 13.73 -10.97 5.69
CA LEU A 199 13.64 -11.00 4.22
C LEU A 199 14.84 -11.71 3.58
N GLU A 200 16.05 -11.61 4.18
CA GLU A 200 17.20 -12.40 3.76
C GLU A 200 16.96 -13.90 3.96
N ALA A 201 16.33 -14.28 5.08
CA ALA A 201 15.94 -15.66 5.30
C ALA A 201 14.90 -16.13 4.27
N VAL A 202 13.91 -15.30 3.93
CA VAL A 202 12.95 -15.58 2.84
C VAL A 202 13.69 -15.81 1.52
N ARG A 203 14.62 -14.92 1.14
CA ARG A 203 15.38 -15.06 -0.11
C ARG A 203 16.23 -16.32 -0.14
N ARG A 204 16.90 -16.63 0.96
CA ARG A 204 17.72 -17.84 1.08
C ARG A 204 16.89 -19.11 0.91
N VAL A 205 15.80 -19.24 1.69
CA VAL A 205 14.93 -20.43 1.65
C VAL A 205 14.29 -20.59 0.26
N THR A 206 13.81 -19.51 -0.34
CA THR A 206 13.23 -19.58 -1.69
C THR A 206 14.26 -19.99 -2.74
N SER A 207 15.51 -19.50 -2.63
CA SER A 207 16.59 -19.88 -3.55
C SER A 207 17.00 -21.35 -3.41
N GLU A 208 17.04 -21.89 -2.20
CA GLU A 208 17.38 -23.30 -1.92
C GLU A 208 16.41 -24.27 -2.63
N HIS A 209 15.13 -23.89 -2.79
CA HIS A 209 14.07 -24.72 -3.37
C HIS A 209 13.67 -24.30 -4.82
N GLY A 210 14.32 -23.30 -5.40
CA GLY A 210 13.89 -22.74 -6.69
C GLY A 210 12.44 -22.22 -6.64
N THR A 211 12.04 -21.68 -5.51
CA THR A 211 10.74 -21.06 -5.23
C THR A 211 10.83 -19.58 -5.52
N LEU A 212 9.77 -18.97 -6.05
CA LEU A 212 9.74 -17.54 -6.31
C LEU A 212 9.60 -16.75 -5.00
N MET A 213 10.46 -15.77 -4.77
CA MET A 213 10.27 -14.75 -3.75
C MET A 213 9.41 -13.63 -4.33
N TRP A 214 8.20 -13.47 -3.82
CA TRP A 214 7.27 -12.42 -4.21
C TRP A 214 7.09 -11.42 -3.08
N VAL A 215 7.50 -10.18 -3.33
CA VAL A 215 7.38 -9.08 -2.37
C VAL A 215 6.21 -8.18 -2.76
N ASP A 216 5.24 -8.06 -1.85
CA ASP A 216 4.10 -7.16 -2.00
C ASP A 216 4.45 -5.77 -1.44
N GLU A 217 4.78 -4.85 -2.35
CA GLU A 217 5.09 -3.45 -2.07
C GLU A 217 3.90 -2.51 -2.34
N VAL A 218 2.70 -3.04 -2.40
CA VAL A 218 1.48 -2.26 -2.69
C VAL A 218 1.30 -1.11 -1.70
N GLN A 219 1.67 -1.29 -0.43
CA GLN A 219 1.55 -0.23 0.58
C GLN A 219 2.89 0.42 0.94
N THR A 220 3.99 -0.29 0.85
CA THR A 220 5.32 0.15 1.29
C THR A 220 6.14 0.81 0.18
N GLY A 221 5.85 0.51 -1.07
CA GLY A 221 6.60 1.01 -2.23
C GLY A 221 6.30 2.48 -2.59
N VAL A 222 6.97 2.90 -3.64
CA VAL A 222 6.81 4.22 -4.26
C VAL A 222 7.06 5.38 -3.27
N GLY A 223 8.15 5.27 -2.52
CA GLY A 223 8.63 6.35 -1.64
C GLY A 223 8.02 6.37 -0.25
N ARG A 224 7.02 5.55 0.06
CA ARG A 224 6.27 5.56 1.32
C ARG A 224 7.16 5.43 2.55
N THR A 225 8.16 4.56 2.49
CA THR A 225 9.09 4.27 3.59
C THR A 225 10.37 5.10 3.55
N GLY A 226 10.48 6.08 2.64
CA GLY A 226 11.70 6.86 2.44
C GLY A 226 12.66 6.25 1.41
N ALA A 227 12.32 5.08 0.87
CA ALA A 227 12.99 4.42 -0.25
C ALA A 227 11.98 4.14 -1.37
N TRP A 228 12.44 3.89 -2.60
CA TRP A 228 11.56 3.51 -3.69
C TRP A 228 10.80 2.22 -3.39
N PHE A 229 11.48 1.25 -2.83
CA PHE A 229 10.94 -0.04 -2.39
C PHE A 229 11.49 -0.37 -0.99
N ALA A 230 10.63 -0.77 -0.08
CA ALA A 230 11.02 -1.03 1.31
C ALA A 230 11.94 -2.25 1.45
N HIS A 231 11.78 -3.26 0.59
CA HIS A 231 12.62 -4.46 0.62
C HIS A 231 14.11 -4.16 0.39
N THR A 232 14.45 -3.07 -0.31
CA THR A 232 15.86 -2.72 -0.58
C THR A 232 16.65 -2.38 0.68
N ALA A 233 15.98 -1.96 1.76
CA ALA A 233 16.60 -1.73 3.06
C ALA A 233 16.71 -3.01 3.91
N GLN A 234 16.11 -4.11 3.48
CA GLN A 234 16.00 -5.36 4.23
C GLN A 234 16.69 -6.54 3.52
N LEU A 235 17.15 -6.34 2.30
CA LEU A 235 17.94 -7.29 1.54
C LEU A 235 19.35 -6.73 1.33
N PRO A 236 20.37 -7.58 1.22
CA PRO A 236 21.72 -7.14 0.85
C PRO A 236 21.73 -6.45 -0.51
N GLU A 237 22.69 -5.56 -0.73
CA GLU A 237 22.88 -4.86 -2.01
C GLU A 237 22.97 -5.86 -3.18
N GLY A 238 22.21 -5.62 -4.24
CA GLY A 238 22.14 -6.47 -5.42
C GLY A 238 21.33 -7.75 -5.26
N VAL A 239 20.77 -8.01 -4.08
CA VAL A 239 19.84 -9.13 -3.86
C VAL A 239 18.41 -8.68 -4.10
N LEU A 240 17.74 -9.33 -5.06
CA LEU A 240 16.39 -8.96 -5.48
C LEU A 240 15.39 -10.10 -5.29
N PRO A 241 14.10 -9.78 -5.09
CA PRO A 241 13.02 -10.76 -5.23
C PRO A 241 12.82 -11.16 -6.70
N ASP A 242 12.02 -12.19 -6.95
CA ASP A 242 11.66 -12.60 -8.32
C ASP A 242 10.43 -11.82 -8.82
N VAL A 243 9.53 -11.41 -7.92
CA VAL A 243 8.31 -10.67 -8.23
C VAL A 243 8.11 -9.55 -7.22
N VAL A 244 7.79 -8.35 -7.73
CA VAL A 244 7.37 -7.20 -6.92
C VAL A 244 6.01 -6.72 -7.38
N THR A 245 5.05 -6.55 -6.47
CA THR A 245 3.75 -5.96 -6.79
C THR A 245 3.62 -4.58 -6.17
N VAL A 246 3.13 -3.62 -6.96
CA VAL A 246 2.94 -2.22 -6.55
C VAL A 246 1.58 -1.69 -7.00
N ALA A 247 1.06 -0.71 -6.28
CA ALA A 247 -0.14 0.04 -6.63
C ALA A 247 -0.23 1.33 -5.80
N LYS A 248 -1.38 1.64 -5.23
CA LYS A 248 -1.61 2.76 -4.29
C LYS A 248 -0.86 4.03 -4.69
N GLY A 249 0.27 4.31 -4.02
CA GLY A 249 1.09 5.49 -4.23
C GLY A 249 1.57 5.69 -5.67
N LEU A 250 1.63 4.63 -6.47
CA LEU A 250 2.11 4.67 -7.86
C LEU A 250 1.31 5.65 -8.72
N GLY A 251 -0.01 5.66 -8.59
CA GLY A 251 -0.89 6.52 -9.41
C GLY A 251 -1.26 7.85 -8.78
N GLY A 252 -0.86 8.11 -7.51
CA GLY A 252 -1.20 9.35 -6.80
C GLY A 252 -2.70 9.63 -6.67
N GLY A 253 -3.54 8.58 -6.71
CA GLY A 253 -5.01 8.66 -6.72
C GLY A 253 -5.65 8.14 -8.00
N ILE A 254 -4.90 8.00 -9.09
CA ILE A 254 -5.36 7.36 -10.33
C ILE A 254 -5.21 5.83 -10.19
N PRO A 255 -6.25 5.04 -10.52
CA PRO A 255 -6.18 3.58 -10.42
C PRO A 255 -5.10 2.98 -11.33
N ILE A 256 -4.09 2.38 -10.74
CA ILE A 256 -3.03 1.61 -11.40
C ILE A 256 -2.43 0.61 -10.41
N GLY A 257 -1.99 -0.53 -10.91
CA GLY A 257 -1.16 -1.50 -10.24
C GLY A 257 -0.17 -2.10 -11.23
N ALA A 258 0.89 -2.71 -10.73
CA ALA A 258 1.85 -3.42 -11.55
C ALA A 258 2.34 -4.68 -10.83
N CYS A 259 2.44 -5.77 -11.59
CA CYS A 259 3.20 -6.97 -11.27
C CYS A 259 4.50 -6.90 -12.07
N ILE A 260 5.62 -6.74 -11.37
CA ILE A 260 6.97 -6.63 -11.93
C ILE A 260 7.65 -7.96 -11.69
N ALA A 261 7.95 -8.68 -12.76
CA ALA A 261 8.64 -9.97 -12.70
C ALA A 261 10.08 -9.78 -13.20
N LEU A 262 11.04 -10.08 -12.33
CA LEU A 262 12.47 -9.82 -12.55
C LEU A 262 13.18 -11.05 -13.14
N GLY A 263 14.20 -10.82 -13.95
CA GLY A 263 14.96 -11.87 -14.60
C GLY A 263 14.06 -12.85 -15.34
N ASP A 264 14.32 -14.14 -15.18
CA ASP A 264 13.61 -15.24 -15.87
C ASP A 264 12.12 -15.33 -15.48
N ALA A 265 11.71 -14.81 -14.32
CA ALA A 265 10.30 -14.76 -13.93
C ALA A 265 9.48 -13.93 -14.92
N GLY A 266 10.08 -12.93 -15.58
CA GLY A 266 9.44 -12.11 -16.60
C GLY A 266 8.90 -12.89 -17.80
N ASP A 267 9.42 -14.08 -18.05
CA ASP A 267 9.04 -14.93 -19.18
C ASP A 267 7.97 -15.99 -18.84
N LEU A 268 7.54 -16.10 -17.60
CA LEU A 268 6.59 -17.10 -17.15
C LEU A 268 5.17 -16.88 -17.70
N LEU A 269 4.71 -15.61 -17.79
CA LEU A 269 3.44 -15.30 -18.44
C LEU A 269 3.66 -15.10 -19.95
N GLN A 270 2.89 -15.83 -20.73
CA GLN A 270 2.94 -15.83 -22.21
C GLN A 270 1.60 -15.32 -22.77
N PRO A 271 1.49 -14.97 -24.06
CA PRO A 271 0.25 -14.53 -24.70
C PRO A 271 -0.92 -15.46 -24.38
N GLY A 272 -2.04 -14.88 -23.95
CA GLY A 272 -3.26 -15.60 -23.58
C GLY A 272 -3.31 -16.09 -22.12
N HIS A 273 -2.22 -16.04 -21.36
CA HIS A 273 -2.23 -16.51 -19.97
C HIS A 273 -2.93 -15.54 -19.01
N HIS A 274 -2.87 -14.24 -19.27
CA HIS A 274 -3.53 -13.21 -18.48
C HIS A 274 -3.85 -11.99 -19.34
N GLY A 275 -4.71 -11.10 -18.85
CA GLY A 275 -5.10 -9.90 -19.58
C GLY A 275 -5.95 -8.95 -18.73
N THR A 276 -6.04 -7.72 -19.21
CA THR A 276 -6.84 -6.64 -18.62
C THR A 276 -7.27 -5.67 -19.70
N THR A 277 -8.45 -5.09 -19.56
CA THR A 277 -8.93 -4.07 -20.51
C THR A 277 -8.25 -2.73 -20.26
N PHE A 278 -8.18 -2.28 -19.02
CA PHE A 278 -7.73 -0.93 -18.66
C PHE A 278 -6.31 -0.86 -18.10
N GLY A 279 -5.74 -1.97 -17.65
CA GLY A 279 -4.39 -1.99 -17.07
C GLY A 279 -3.35 -1.50 -18.06
N GLY A 280 -2.54 -0.51 -17.64
CA GLY A 280 -1.53 0.12 -18.47
C GLY A 280 -2.06 1.14 -19.47
N ASN A 281 -3.30 1.66 -19.28
CA ASN A 281 -3.82 2.71 -20.17
C ASN A 281 -2.95 3.97 -20.10
N PRO A 282 -2.90 4.76 -21.22
CA PRO A 282 -2.02 5.91 -21.31
C PRO A 282 -2.19 6.94 -20.19
N VAL A 283 -3.43 7.17 -19.72
CA VAL A 283 -3.69 8.17 -18.67
C VAL A 283 -3.13 7.74 -17.32
N ALA A 284 -3.35 6.49 -16.94
CA ALA A 284 -2.86 5.97 -15.66
C ALA A 284 -1.33 5.86 -15.63
N THR A 285 -0.71 5.46 -16.76
CA THR A 285 0.75 5.38 -16.87
C THR A 285 1.41 6.76 -16.90
N ALA A 286 0.83 7.74 -17.58
CA ALA A 286 1.29 9.13 -17.54
C ALA A 286 1.16 9.74 -16.12
N ALA A 287 0.09 9.41 -15.40
CA ALA A 287 -0.07 9.81 -14.01
C ALA A 287 1.04 9.22 -13.12
N ALA A 288 1.35 7.93 -13.28
CA ALA A 288 2.39 7.26 -12.51
C ALA A 288 3.80 7.82 -12.81
N LEU A 289 4.11 8.11 -14.07
CA LEU A 289 5.35 8.79 -14.44
C LEU A 289 5.46 10.16 -13.75
N ALA A 290 4.40 10.97 -13.79
CA ALA A 290 4.39 12.27 -13.12
C ALA A 290 4.55 12.17 -11.60
N VAL A 291 4.02 11.10 -10.97
CA VAL A 291 4.26 10.82 -9.54
C VAL A 291 5.72 10.53 -9.29
N ILE A 292 6.33 9.60 -10.04
CA ILE A 292 7.74 9.22 -9.89
C ILE A 292 8.65 10.44 -10.09
N GLU A 293 8.47 11.18 -11.19
CA GLU A 293 9.25 12.38 -11.50
C GLU A 293 9.14 13.45 -10.40
N THR A 294 7.95 13.63 -9.83
CA THR A 294 7.74 14.60 -8.74
C THR A 294 8.44 14.14 -7.46
N ILE A 295 8.35 12.85 -7.11
CA ILE A 295 9.05 12.30 -5.93
C ILE A 295 10.57 12.55 -6.05
N GLU A 296 11.14 12.35 -7.22
CA GLU A 296 12.58 12.59 -7.46
C GLU A 296 12.92 14.07 -7.41
N LYS A 297 12.24 14.87 -8.23
CA LYS A 297 12.52 16.30 -8.40
C LYS A 297 12.42 17.07 -7.09
N ASP A 298 11.40 16.76 -6.29
CA ASP A 298 11.12 17.47 -5.04
C ASP A 298 11.78 16.79 -3.81
N GLY A 299 12.56 15.74 -4.02
CA GLY A 299 13.31 15.03 -2.95
C GLY A 299 12.40 14.40 -1.90
N LEU A 300 11.24 13.88 -2.31
CA LEU A 300 10.21 13.42 -1.38
C LEU A 300 10.59 12.16 -0.61
N LEU A 301 11.55 11.34 -1.07
CA LEU A 301 12.10 10.24 -0.28
C LEU A 301 12.75 10.77 1.00
N GLY A 302 13.63 11.77 0.86
CA GLY A 302 14.26 12.42 2.02
C GLY A 302 13.25 13.16 2.90
N ASN A 303 12.19 13.75 2.31
CA ASN A 303 11.09 14.35 3.07
C ASN A 303 10.35 13.31 3.90
N ALA A 304 10.02 12.16 3.30
CA ALA A 304 9.32 11.07 3.99
C ALA A 304 10.13 10.57 5.20
N THR A 305 11.43 10.40 5.05
CA THR A 305 12.32 10.00 6.16
C THR A 305 12.33 11.05 7.27
N ARG A 306 12.59 12.32 6.93
CA ARG A 306 12.73 13.40 7.92
C ARG A 306 11.42 13.70 8.65
N VAL A 307 10.32 13.85 7.92
CA VAL A 307 9.01 14.18 8.52
C VAL A 307 8.45 12.96 9.27
N GLY A 308 8.70 11.75 8.76
CA GLY A 308 8.35 10.52 9.46
C GLY A 308 9.05 10.39 10.80
N GLU A 309 10.34 10.72 10.88
CA GLU A 309 11.09 10.72 12.15
C GLU A 309 10.56 11.78 13.13
N GLN A 310 10.23 12.99 12.63
CA GLN A 310 9.58 14.01 13.44
C GLN A 310 8.27 13.53 14.05
N LEU A 311 7.43 12.84 13.27
CA LEU A 311 6.17 12.27 13.76
C LEU A 311 6.42 11.18 14.82
N ARG A 312 7.30 10.21 14.53
CA ARG A 312 7.61 9.12 15.49
C ARG A 312 8.14 9.65 16.82
N THR A 313 9.03 10.62 16.78
CA THR A 313 9.57 11.24 17.99
C THR A 313 8.54 12.11 18.71
N GLY A 314 7.78 12.92 17.96
CA GLY A 314 6.86 13.90 18.52
C GLY A 314 5.56 13.32 19.08
N LEU A 315 5.15 12.13 18.63
CA LEU A 315 3.93 11.46 19.09
C LEU A 315 4.14 10.52 20.29
N ALA A 316 5.36 10.48 20.85
CA ALA A 316 5.64 9.78 22.10
C ALA A 316 4.80 10.37 23.24
N HIS A 317 4.15 9.51 24.04
CA HIS A 317 3.27 9.92 25.14
C HIS A 317 3.10 8.76 26.12
N ASP A 318 2.75 9.01 27.38
CA ASP A 318 2.56 7.97 28.40
C ASP A 318 1.51 6.92 28.03
N ARG A 319 0.54 7.27 27.19
CA ARG A 319 -0.50 6.37 26.67
C ARG A 319 -0.09 5.62 25.39
N VAL A 320 1.11 5.85 24.89
CA VAL A 320 1.67 5.19 23.70
C VAL A 320 2.69 4.17 24.16
N THR A 321 2.46 2.92 23.84
CA THR A 321 3.36 1.82 24.23
C THR A 321 4.45 1.54 23.22
N GLU A 322 4.17 1.79 21.94
CA GLU A 322 5.11 1.59 20.84
C GLU A 322 4.80 2.52 19.68
N ILE A 323 5.84 3.02 19.01
CA ILE A 323 5.75 3.66 17.69
C ILE A 323 6.77 2.99 16.79
N ARG A 324 6.30 2.46 15.65
CA ARG A 324 7.12 1.73 14.68
C ARG A 324 6.86 2.19 13.25
N GLY A 325 7.67 1.73 12.31
CA GLY A 325 7.55 2.00 10.89
C GLY A 325 8.66 2.89 10.34
N SER A 326 8.64 3.10 9.03
CA SER A 326 9.67 3.83 8.27
C SER A 326 9.04 4.88 7.37
N GLY A 327 9.77 5.98 7.14
CA GLY A 327 9.29 7.09 6.33
C GLY A 327 7.96 7.63 6.86
N LEU A 328 7.00 7.82 5.97
CA LEU A 328 5.63 8.26 6.27
C LEU A 328 4.64 7.09 6.34
N LEU A 329 5.07 5.95 6.84
CA LEU A 329 4.22 4.84 7.25
C LEU A 329 4.53 4.51 8.71
N ALA A 330 3.64 4.85 9.63
CA ALA A 330 3.85 4.66 11.05
C ALA A 330 2.65 3.98 11.72
N GLY A 331 2.93 3.06 12.64
CA GLY A 331 1.99 2.43 13.55
C GLY A 331 2.23 2.92 14.97
N ILE A 332 1.17 3.26 15.69
CA ILE A 332 1.22 3.77 17.05
C ILE A 332 0.31 2.87 17.91
N ASP A 333 0.91 2.11 18.82
CA ASP A 333 0.16 1.28 19.75
C ASP A 333 -0.15 2.03 21.04
N LEU A 334 -1.38 1.87 21.49
CA LEU A 334 -1.92 2.51 22.69
C LEU A 334 -1.98 1.52 23.86
N ASP A 335 -1.90 2.05 25.08
CA ASP A 335 -1.99 1.30 26.35
C ASP A 335 -3.35 0.62 26.57
N ALA A 336 -4.40 1.06 25.84
CA ALA A 336 -5.76 0.59 25.95
C ALA A 336 -6.46 0.47 24.58
N GLU A 337 -7.61 -0.18 24.53
CA GLU A 337 -8.43 -0.37 23.31
C GLU A 337 -9.26 0.88 22.98
N ILE A 338 -8.57 2.00 22.75
CA ILE A 338 -9.17 3.31 22.49
C ILE A 338 -8.85 3.89 21.11
N ALA A 339 -8.25 3.12 20.21
CA ALA A 339 -7.88 3.64 18.90
C ALA A 339 -9.07 4.22 18.09
N PRO A 340 -10.29 3.63 18.13
CA PRO A 340 -11.45 4.25 17.48
C PRO A 340 -11.83 5.61 18.10
N GLN A 341 -11.70 5.76 19.43
CA GLN A 341 -11.96 7.01 20.15
C GLN A 341 -10.90 8.08 19.81
N VAL A 342 -9.63 7.68 19.71
CA VAL A 342 -8.53 8.55 19.26
C VAL A 342 -8.78 9.05 17.84
N VAL A 343 -9.23 8.18 16.92
CA VAL A 343 -9.60 8.59 15.56
C VAL A 343 -10.74 9.62 15.58
N GLN A 344 -11.75 9.45 16.43
CA GLN A 344 -12.84 10.41 16.55
C GLN A 344 -12.37 11.73 17.14
N ALA A 345 -11.62 11.71 18.24
CA ALA A 345 -11.08 12.92 18.88
C ALA A 345 -10.13 13.68 17.92
N ALA A 346 -9.34 12.96 17.14
CA ALA A 346 -8.49 13.56 16.10
C ALA A 346 -9.33 14.21 14.99
N GLN A 347 -10.41 13.56 14.54
CA GLN A 347 -11.31 14.14 13.56
C GLN A 347 -11.94 15.43 14.06
N ASP A 348 -12.38 15.48 15.33
CA ASP A 348 -12.94 16.67 15.98
C ASP A 348 -11.90 17.79 16.16
N ALA A 349 -10.60 17.42 16.19
CA ALA A 349 -9.48 18.36 16.23
C ALA A 349 -8.97 18.76 14.83
N GLY A 350 -9.58 18.28 13.74
CA GLY A 350 -9.20 18.62 12.36
C GLY A 350 -8.15 17.71 11.73
N PHE A 351 -8.02 16.45 12.18
CA PHE A 351 -7.08 15.47 11.63
C PHE A 351 -7.81 14.19 11.20
N ILE A 352 -7.48 13.64 10.05
CA ILE A 352 -7.95 12.33 9.59
C ILE A 352 -6.90 11.29 9.91
N LEU A 353 -7.20 10.41 10.86
CA LEU A 353 -6.38 9.26 11.25
C LEU A 353 -7.12 7.96 10.92
N ASN A 354 -6.42 6.82 11.05
CA ASN A 354 -6.98 5.49 10.84
C ASN A 354 -6.58 4.53 11.97
N ALA A 355 -7.56 3.79 12.49
CA ALA A 355 -7.31 2.66 13.38
C ALA A 355 -7.28 1.36 12.56
N THR A 356 -6.22 0.56 12.70
CA THR A 356 -6.09 -0.77 12.09
C THR A 356 -6.54 -1.90 13.01
N GLY A 357 -6.71 -1.59 14.28
CA GLY A 357 -7.17 -2.49 15.33
C GLY A 357 -7.71 -1.70 16.52
N PRO A 358 -8.06 -2.37 17.62
CA PRO A 358 -8.60 -1.69 18.81
C PRO A 358 -7.57 -0.79 19.52
N ARG A 359 -6.28 -1.06 19.34
CA ARG A 359 -5.16 -0.37 20.03
C ARG A 359 -4.22 0.36 19.11
N THR A 360 -4.31 0.20 17.78
CA THR A 360 -3.29 0.69 16.85
C THR A 360 -3.84 1.80 15.95
N ILE A 361 -3.16 2.93 15.93
CA ILE A 361 -3.35 4.02 14.96
C ILE A 361 -2.30 3.86 13.86
N ARG A 362 -2.74 3.97 12.59
CA ARG A 362 -1.83 4.04 11.44
C ARG A 362 -1.81 5.44 10.85
N LEU A 363 -0.61 5.93 10.54
CA LEU A 363 -0.38 7.13 9.76
C LEU A 363 0.21 6.77 8.40
N ALA A 364 -0.36 7.34 7.34
CA ALA A 364 0.11 7.18 5.97
C ALA A 364 -0.18 8.46 5.14
N PRO A 365 0.26 9.65 5.60
CA PRO A 365 -0.04 10.92 4.95
C PRO A 365 0.62 11.02 3.57
N PRO A 366 0.23 12.01 2.74
CA PRO A 366 0.94 12.33 1.51
C PRO A 366 2.44 12.59 1.73
N LEU A 367 3.28 12.20 0.76
CA LEU A 367 4.75 12.41 0.84
C LEU A 367 5.13 13.89 0.84
N VAL A 368 4.25 14.76 0.37
CA VAL A 368 4.38 16.22 0.37
C VAL A 368 4.04 16.87 1.72
N LEU A 369 3.68 16.08 2.74
CA LEU A 369 3.43 16.60 4.09
C LEU A 369 4.66 17.37 4.57
N THR A 370 4.45 18.62 5.01
CA THR A 370 5.55 19.46 5.53
C THR A 370 5.81 19.21 7.00
N ALA A 371 7.02 19.57 7.47
CA ALA A 371 7.37 19.51 8.88
C ALA A 371 6.45 20.37 9.76
N ALA A 372 6.00 21.53 9.26
CA ALA A 372 5.04 22.39 9.96
C ALA A 372 3.68 21.69 10.15
N GLN A 373 3.17 21.06 9.10
CA GLN A 373 1.89 20.32 9.17
C GLN A 373 2.00 19.07 10.06
N ALA A 374 3.14 18.38 10.06
CA ALA A 374 3.39 17.29 11.01
C ALA A 374 3.39 17.80 12.45
N GLY A 375 3.96 19.00 12.67
CA GLY A 375 3.94 19.69 13.96
C GLY A 375 2.52 19.99 14.45
N GLU A 376 1.58 20.36 13.57
CA GLU A 376 0.18 20.57 13.96
C GLU A 376 -0.43 19.34 14.67
N LEU A 377 -0.14 18.13 14.18
CA LEU A 377 -0.61 16.89 14.83
C LEU A 377 0.13 16.63 16.14
N VAL A 378 1.46 16.81 16.16
CA VAL A 378 2.27 16.62 17.36
C VAL A 378 1.81 17.52 18.50
N ASP A 379 1.55 18.80 18.21
CA ASP A 379 1.06 19.78 19.21
C ASP A 379 -0.35 19.44 19.73
N ALA A 380 -1.21 18.88 18.87
CA ALA A 380 -2.57 18.51 19.24
C ALA A 380 -2.65 17.12 19.93
N TRP A 381 -1.61 16.28 19.80
CA TRP A 381 -1.64 14.88 20.19
C TRP A 381 -2.00 14.62 21.67
N PRO A 382 -1.41 15.32 22.66
CA PRO A 382 -1.78 15.14 24.07
C PRO A 382 -3.28 15.39 24.32
N THR A 383 -3.83 16.47 23.75
CA THR A 383 -5.26 16.82 23.91
C THR A 383 -6.16 15.79 23.23
N ILE A 384 -5.77 15.23 22.09
CA ILE A 384 -6.48 14.16 21.40
C ILE A 384 -6.56 12.92 22.29
N LEU A 385 -5.44 12.50 22.90
CA LEU A 385 -5.37 11.34 23.78
C LEU A 385 -6.16 11.54 25.09
N GLU A 386 -6.12 12.74 25.67
CA GLU A 386 -6.93 13.08 26.85
C GLU A 386 -8.43 12.93 26.55
N LYS A 387 -8.91 13.53 25.45
CA LYS A 387 -10.31 13.44 25.04
C LYS A 387 -10.75 12.00 24.74
N ALA A 388 -9.89 11.21 24.10
CA ALA A 388 -10.18 9.81 23.81
C ALA A 388 -10.22 8.92 25.07
N GLY A 389 -9.54 9.32 26.15
CA GLY A 389 -9.51 8.60 27.41
C GLY A 389 -10.69 8.92 28.36
N VAL A 390 -11.43 9.99 28.09
CA VAL A 390 -12.66 10.32 28.83
C VAL A 390 -13.79 9.51 28.19
N SER A 391 -14.00 8.27 28.68
CA SER A 391 -15.24 7.55 28.35
C SER A 391 -16.42 8.37 28.87
N GLU A 392 -17.41 8.68 28.03
CA GLU A 392 -18.70 9.10 28.50
C GLU A 392 -19.24 8.02 29.46
N SER A 393 -19.24 8.33 30.75
CA SER A 393 -19.80 7.51 31.82
C SER A 393 -21.32 7.56 31.76
#